data_2b08be7ca52eaec68405f372a9371810
#
_entry.id   2b08be7ca52eaec68405f372a9371810
#
_cell.length_a   1.000
_cell.length_b   1.000
_cell.length_c   1.000
_cell.angle_alpha   90.00
_cell.angle_beta   90.00
_cell.angle_gamma   90.00
#
_symmetry.space_group_name_H-M   'P 1'
#
loop_
_entity.id
_entity.type
_entity.pdbx_description
1 polymer ?
#
loop_
_entity_poly.entity_id
_entity_poly.type
_entity_poly.pdbx_seq_one_letter_code
_entity_poly.pdbx_strand_id
1 'polypeptide(L)'
;MSEVMPQRNWRVLIADDDPAICTLVDTVLRKGPFQMIVCNDAESALVAIGREDPFDIIICDFMLPGISGLDLIERLRSIERTRGVPILMISGHTNYAMDGRAKNAGANLFLNKPFTISQLRAAVNQLLAISRPSFGGSGNPAAR
;
A
#
# COMPACT_ATOMS: atom_id res chain seq x y z
N MET A 1 -5.37 14.06 -32.23
CA MET A 1 -5.29 13.81 -31.74
C MET A 1 -4.84 14.05 -30.74
N SER A 2 -4.94 14.03 -30.37
CA SER A 2 -4.39 14.41 -29.47
C SER A 2 -3.63 13.52 -28.94
N GLU A 3 -2.78 13.68 -28.62
CA GLU A 3 -2.05 12.96 -28.14
C GLU A 3 -2.40 12.74 -26.86
N VAL A 4 -2.60 11.70 -26.51
CA VAL A 4 -2.93 11.40 -25.26
C VAL A 4 -1.72 11.02 -24.53
N MET A 5 -1.44 11.64 -23.49
CA MET A 5 -0.33 11.25 -22.68
C MET A 5 -0.61 9.95 -22.05
N PRO A 6 0.35 9.08 -22.00
CA PRO A 6 0.15 7.82 -21.33
C PRO A 6 -0.14 8.11 -19.88
N GLN A 7 -1.16 7.51 -19.36
CA GLN A 7 -1.47 7.66 -18.00
C GLN A 7 -0.58 6.79 -17.20
N ARG A 8 -0.07 7.31 -16.12
CA ARG A 8 0.71 6.49 -15.22
C ARG A 8 -0.23 5.54 -14.48
N ASN A 9 0.10 4.28 -14.50
CA ASN A 9 -0.61 3.33 -13.69
C ASN A 9 0.14 3.16 -12.39
N TRP A 10 -0.55 3.43 -11.29
CA TRP A 10 0.03 3.25 -9.98
C TRP A 10 0.03 1.76 -9.66
N ARG A 11 1.14 1.27 -9.18
CA ARG A 11 1.26 -0.14 -8.88
C ARG A 11 1.02 -0.34 -7.39
N VAL A 12 0.04 -1.18 -7.06
CA VAL A 12 -0.39 -1.39 -5.69
C VAL A 12 -0.30 -2.87 -5.35
N LEU A 13 0.36 -3.18 -4.24
CA LEU A 13 0.38 -4.53 -3.72
C LEU A 13 -0.55 -4.57 -2.52
N ILE A 14 -1.41 -5.58 -2.45
CA ILE A 14 -2.21 -5.79 -1.27
C ILE A 14 -1.89 -7.16 -0.69
N ALA A 15 -1.61 -7.22 0.59
CA ALA A 15 -1.37 -8.46 1.31
C ALA A 15 -2.47 -8.63 2.35
N ASP A 16 -3.40 -9.54 2.09
CA ASP A 16 -4.54 -9.78 2.97
C ASP A 16 -5.05 -11.18 2.67
N ASP A 17 -5.29 -11.98 3.70
CA ASP A 17 -5.76 -13.33 3.47
C ASP A 17 -7.28 -13.41 3.37
N ASP A 18 -7.98 -12.29 3.48
CA ASP A 18 -9.43 -12.26 3.36
C ASP A 18 -9.79 -11.97 1.91
N PRO A 19 -10.32 -12.94 1.18
CA PRO A 19 -10.64 -12.73 -0.24
C PRO A 19 -11.65 -11.61 -0.46
N ALA A 20 -12.55 -11.40 0.49
CA ALA A 20 -13.55 -10.34 0.33
C ALA A 20 -12.90 -8.97 0.35
N ILE A 21 -11.91 -8.78 1.21
CA ILE A 21 -11.19 -7.51 1.26
C ILE A 21 -10.37 -7.32 -0.01
N CYS A 22 -9.69 -8.36 -0.46
CA CYS A 22 -8.91 -8.26 -1.68
C CYS A 22 -9.79 -7.91 -2.86
N THR A 23 -10.95 -8.53 -2.96
CA THR A 23 -11.89 -8.27 -4.05
C THR A 23 -12.40 -6.83 -3.96
N LEU A 24 -12.73 -6.38 -2.77
CA LEU A 24 -13.24 -5.02 -2.60
C LEU A 24 -12.20 -3.99 -3.02
N VAL A 25 -11.00 -4.13 -2.51
CA VAL A 25 -9.94 -3.18 -2.80
C VAL A 25 -9.60 -3.20 -4.29
N ASP A 26 -9.49 -4.39 -4.85
CA ASP A 26 -9.19 -4.54 -6.26
C ASP A 26 -10.27 -3.89 -7.11
N THR A 27 -11.54 -4.15 -6.80
CA THR A 27 -12.65 -3.62 -7.57
C THR A 27 -12.67 -2.09 -7.53
N VAL A 28 -12.46 -1.53 -6.35
CA VAL A 28 -12.50 -0.09 -6.20
C VAL A 28 -11.33 0.58 -6.91
N LEU A 29 -10.13 0.06 -6.72
CA LEU A 29 -8.96 0.73 -7.28
C LEU A 29 -8.79 0.48 -8.76
N ARG A 30 -9.26 -0.66 -9.24
CA ARG A 30 -9.13 -0.97 -10.66
C ARG A 30 -9.94 -0.02 -11.54
N LYS A 31 -10.90 0.68 -10.96
CA LYS A 31 -11.65 1.67 -11.73
C LYS A 31 -10.81 2.91 -12.03
N GLY A 32 -9.73 3.09 -11.33
CA GLY A 32 -8.81 4.19 -11.60
C GLY A 32 -7.54 3.66 -12.24
N PRO A 33 -6.52 4.47 -12.29
CA PRO A 33 -5.27 4.08 -12.95
C PRO A 33 -4.37 3.26 -12.04
N PHE A 34 -4.90 2.14 -11.55
CA PHE A 34 -4.15 1.29 -10.63
C PHE A 34 -3.97 -0.09 -11.19
N GLN A 35 -2.81 -0.64 -10.99
CA GLN A 35 -2.50 -2.01 -11.34
C GLN A 35 -2.28 -2.76 -10.03
N MET A 36 -3.04 -3.83 -9.83
CA MET A 36 -3.08 -4.50 -8.53
C MET A 36 -2.35 -5.82 -8.57
N ILE A 37 -1.57 -6.07 -7.54
CA ILE A 37 -0.99 -7.39 -7.29
C ILE A 37 -1.53 -7.84 -5.95
N VAL A 38 -2.21 -8.97 -5.92
CA VAL A 38 -2.86 -9.47 -4.71
C VAL A 38 -2.07 -10.63 -4.15
N CYS A 39 -1.74 -10.54 -2.87
CA CYS A 39 -1.03 -11.61 -2.17
C CYS A 39 -1.83 -11.98 -0.93
N ASN A 40 -1.84 -13.26 -0.59
CA ASN A 40 -2.67 -13.73 0.51
C ASN A 40 -1.87 -13.96 1.78
N ASP A 41 -0.58 -13.81 1.74
CA ASP A 41 0.24 -13.95 2.93
C ASP A 41 1.50 -13.12 2.76
N ALA A 42 2.28 -13.04 3.80
CA ALA A 42 3.46 -12.20 3.81
C ALA A 42 4.55 -12.74 2.90
N GLU A 43 4.66 -14.06 2.82
CA GLU A 43 5.71 -14.63 1.97
C GLU A 43 5.46 -14.33 0.51
N SER A 44 4.22 -14.47 0.07
CA SER A 44 3.88 -14.13 -1.31
C SER A 44 4.15 -12.66 -1.60
N ALA A 45 3.88 -11.81 -0.61
CA ALA A 45 4.14 -10.38 -0.77
C ALA A 45 5.63 -10.12 -0.94
N LEU A 46 6.45 -10.78 -0.13
CA LEU A 46 7.90 -10.59 -0.22
C LEU A 46 8.45 -11.10 -1.54
N VAL A 47 7.91 -12.21 -2.03
CA VAL A 47 8.31 -12.74 -3.33
C VAL A 47 7.94 -11.75 -4.43
N ALA A 48 6.73 -11.20 -4.38
CA ALA A 48 6.29 -10.23 -5.38
C ALA A 48 7.18 -9.00 -5.38
N ILE A 49 7.56 -8.52 -4.20
CA ILE A 49 8.42 -7.36 -4.08
C ILE A 49 9.77 -7.62 -4.75
N GLY A 50 10.28 -8.82 -4.63
CA GLY A 50 11.56 -9.15 -5.23
C GLY A 50 11.53 -9.36 -6.74
N ARG A 51 10.35 -9.68 -7.27
CA ARG A 51 10.25 -10.03 -8.69
C ARG A 51 9.56 -9.00 -9.55
N GLU A 52 8.59 -8.30 -8.97
CA GLU A 52 7.80 -7.36 -9.75
C GLU A 52 8.50 -6.03 -9.89
N ASP A 53 8.01 -5.21 -10.77
CA ASP A 53 8.44 -3.82 -10.81
C ASP A 53 8.09 -3.14 -9.50
N PRO A 54 8.76 -2.04 -9.18
CA PRO A 54 8.50 -1.38 -7.90
C PRO A 54 7.05 -0.99 -7.70
N PHE A 55 6.60 -1.05 -6.47
CA PHE A 55 5.25 -0.67 -6.13
C PHE A 55 5.21 0.78 -5.64
N ASP A 56 4.09 1.42 -5.87
CA ASP A 56 3.87 2.79 -5.44
C ASP A 56 3.16 2.86 -4.10
N ILE A 57 2.37 1.85 -3.78
CA ILE A 57 1.63 1.76 -2.54
C ILE A 57 1.57 0.31 -2.12
N ILE A 58 1.66 0.06 -0.83
CA ILE A 58 1.46 -1.28 -0.28
C ILE A 58 0.34 -1.20 0.74
N ILE A 59 -0.63 -2.09 0.62
CA ILE A 59 -1.74 -2.21 1.56
C ILE A 59 -1.54 -3.54 2.27
N CYS A 60 -1.50 -3.52 3.59
CA CYS A 60 -1.15 -4.70 4.37
C CYS A 60 -2.13 -4.92 5.50
N ASP A 61 -2.66 -6.13 5.60
CA ASP A 61 -3.51 -6.49 6.72
C ASP A 61 -2.65 -6.68 7.97
N PHE A 62 -3.16 -6.26 9.11
CA PHE A 62 -2.46 -6.45 10.37
C PHE A 62 -2.31 -7.94 10.69
N MET A 63 -3.33 -8.74 10.37
CA MET A 63 -3.32 -10.17 10.68
C MET A 63 -3.09 -10.96 9.41
N LEU A 64 -1.91 -11.47 9.25
CA LEU A 64 -1.59 -12.34 8.12
C LEU A 64 -1.14 -13.69 8.61
N PRO A 65 -1.34 -14.74 7.84
CA PRO A 65 -0.79 -16.04 8.21
C PRO A 65 0.72 -16.00 8.16
N GLY A 66 1.34 -16.70 9.05
CA GLY A 66 2.78 -16.76 9.10
C GLY A 66 3.32 -15.58 9.89
N ILE A 67 3.94 -14.64 9.25
CA ILE A 67 4.38 -13.46 9.97
C ILE A 67 3.28 -12.43 9.98
N SER A 68 3.24 -11.64 11.03
CA SER A 68 2.19 -10.64 11.18
C SER A 68 2.40 -9.50 10.20
N GLY A 69 1.36 -8.71 10.04
CA GLY A 69 1.49 -7.51 9.20
C GLY A 69 2.51 -6.55 9.73
N LEU A 70 2.66 -6.44 11.06
CA LEU A 70 3.68 -5.56 11.64
C LEU A 70 5.07 -6.04 11.25
N ASP A 71 5.30 -7.36 11.35
CA ASP A 71 6.59 -7.91 10.98
C ASP A 71 6.87 -7.70 9.50
N LEU A 72 5.85 -7.85 8.68
CA LEU A 72 6.02 -7.62 7.26
C LEU A 72 6.42 -6.17 7.01
N ILE A 73 5.74 -5.23 7.63
CA ILE A 73 6.06 -3.81 7.45
C ILE A 73 7.50 -3.53 7.88
N GLU A 74 7.93 -4.09 8.99
CA GLU A 74 9.30 -3.88 9.44
C GLU A 74 10.29 -4.40 8.42
N ARG A 75 10.01 -5.55 7.83
CA ARG A 75 10.88 -6.08 6.79
C ARG A 75 10.88 -5.20 5.57
N LEU A 76 9.72 -4.69 5.18
CA LEU A 76 9.64 -3.80 4.02
C LEU A 76 10.47 -2.55 4.23
N ARG A 77 10.49 -2.04 5.44
CA ARG A 77 11.28 -0.84 5.74
C ARG A 77 12.78 -1.11 5.75
N SER A 78 13.18 -2.37 5.83
CA SER A 78 14.58 -2.72 5.78
C SER A 78 15.05 -3.06 4.36
N ILE A 79 14.13 -3.18 3.41
CA ILE A 79 14.48 -3.50 2.04
C ILE A 79 14.55 -2.21 1.24
N GLU A 80 15.63 -2.02 0.51
CA GLU A 80 15.82 -0.76 -0.17
C GLU A 80 14.69 -0.44 -1.15
N ARG A 81 14.21 -1.43 -1.87
CA ARG A 81 13.15 -1.20 -2.86
C ARG A 81 11.86 -0.69 -2.24
N THR A 82 11.60 -0.98 -0.99
CA THR A 82 10.34 -0.63 -0.37
C THR A 82 10.47 0.32 0.80
N ARG A 83 11.70 0.70 1.14
CA ARG A 83 11.92 1.52 2.32
C ARG A 83 11.10 2.80 2.31
N GLY A 84 10.93 3.42 1.18
CA GLY A 84 10.18 4.66 1.09
C GLY A 84 8.78 4.52 0.53
N VAL A 85 8.31 3.31 0.29
CA VAL A 85 6.98 3.13 -0.30
C VAL A 85 5.91 3.35 0.77
N PRO A 86 4.90 4.17 0.48
CA PRO A 86 3.82 4.40 1.46
C PRO A 86 3.06 3.12 1.74
N ILE A 87 2.76 2.89 3.00
CA ILE A 87 2.06 1.69 3.44
C ILE A 87 0.79 2.06 4.18
N LEU A 88 -0.31 1.45 3.77
CA LEU A 88 -1.58 1.52 4.46
C LEU A 88 -1.78 0.20 5.18
N MET A 89 -1.92 0.23 6.48
CA MET A 89 -2.25 -0.97 7.23
C MET A 89 -3.74 -1.01 7.50
N ILE A 90 -4.37 -2.16 7.29
CA ILE A 90 -5.79 -2.33 7.58
C ILE A 90 -5.95 -3.41 8.63
N SER A 91 -6.96 -3.28 9.46
CA SER A 91 -7.16 -4.22 10.54
C SER A 91 -8.59 -4.21 11.05
N GLY A 92 -9.07 -5.36 11.46
CA GLY A 92 -10.34 -5.44 12.16
C GLY A 92 -10.23 -5.15 13.63
N HIS A 93 -9.01 -4.95 14.14
CA HIS A 93 -8.82 -4.65 15.53
C HIS A 93 -8.56 -3.17 15.70
N THR A 94 -9.32 -2.53 16.57
CA THR A 94 -9.16 -1.11 16.72
C THR A 94 -8.83 -0.80 18.15
N ASN A 95 -7.64 -0.36 18.39
CA ASN A 95 -7.29 0.22 19.68
C ASN A 95 -6.03 1.02 19.50
N TYR A 96 -5.75 1.86 20.47
CA TYR A 96 -4.64 2.77 20.35
C TYR A 96 -3.29 2.07 20.28
N ALA A 97 -3.18 0.95 20.95
CA ALA A 97 -1.93 0.23 20.95
C ALA A 97 -1.61 -0.26 19.54
N MET A 98 -2.62 -0.74 18.84
CA MET A 98 -2.42 -1.22 17.48
C MET A 98 -1.99 -0.09 16.56
N ASP A 99 -2.65 1.05 16.68
CA ASP A 99 -2.36 2.20 15.84
C ASP A 99 -0.91 2.66 16.08
N GLY A 100 -0.51 2.75 17.32
CA GLY A 100 0.85 3.14 17.66
C GLY A 100 1.87 2.14 17.15
N ARG A 101 1.58 0.86 17.29
CA ARG A 101 2.49 -0.17 16.82
C ARG A 101 2.64 -0.13 15.32
N ALA A 102 1.55 0.12 14.61
CA ALA A 102 1.60 0.21 13.16
C ALA A 102 2.49 1.36 12.72
N LYS A 103 2.35 2.51 13.36
CA LYS A 103 3.19 3.64 13.02
C LYS A 103 4.64 3.38 13.34
N ASN A 104 4.90 2.77 14.49
CA ASN A 104 6.28 2.47 14.88
C ASN A 104 6.92 1.47 13.94
N ALA A 105 6.14 0.55 13.39
CA ALA A 105 6.66 -0.40 12.42
C ALA A 105 6.94 0.25 11.08
N GLY A 106 6.33 1.38 10.80
CA GLY A 106 6.59 2.10 9.56
C GLY A 106 5.39 2.31 8.65
N ALA A 107 4.18 2.03 9.13
CA ALA A 107 2.98 2.30 8.35
C ALA A 107 2.73 3.79 8.29
N ASN A 108 2.26 4.25 7.15
CA ASN A 108 1.95 5.67 6.96
C ASN A 108 0.52 6.00 7.35
N LEU A 109 -0.39 5.08 7.12
CA LEU A 109 -1.79 5.28 7.46
C LEU A 109 -2.37 3.97 7.99
N PHE A 110 -3.47 4.10 8.70
CA PHE A 110 -4.14 2.97 9.30
C PHE A 110 -5.62 3.07 9.02
N LEU A 111 -6.26 1.99 8.60
CA LEU A 111 -7.67 1.97 8.27
C LEU A 111 -8.32 0.79 8.95
N ASN A 112 -9.42 1.03 9.66
CA ASN A 112 -10.11 -0.02 10.38
C ASN A 112 -11.10 -0.73 9.49
N LYS A 113 -11.24 -2.05 9.68
CA LYS A 113 -12.30 -2.81 9.04
C LYS A 113 -13.51 -2.80 9.96
N PRO A 114 -14.69 -2.67 9.44
CA PRO A 114 -15.02 -2.43 8.03
C PRO A 114 -14.79 -0.97 7.66
N PHE A 115 -14.48 -0.75 6.43
CA PHE A 115 -14.31 0.61 5.94
C PHE A 115 -15.19 0.84 4.73
N THR A 116 -15.49 2.09 4.45
CA THR A 116 -16.30 2.44 3.29
C THR A 116 -15.39 2.64 2.09
N ILE A 117 -15.98 2.62 0.92
CA ILE A 117 -15.26 2.91 -0.30
C ILE A 117 -14.64 4.31 -0.22
N SER A 118 -15.38 5.27 0.33
CA SER A 118 -14.86 6.62 0.48
C SER A 118 -13.64 6.68 1.38
N GLN A 119 -13.66 5.91 2.47
CA GLN A 119 -12.51 5.86 3.37
C GLN A 119 -11.31 5.26 2.69
N LEU A 120 -11.51 4.19 1.92
CA LEU A 120 -10.42 3.57 1.20
C LEU A 120 -9.83 4.55 0.18
N ARG A 121 -10.69 5.21 -0.59
CA ARG A 121 -10.20 6.15 -1.59
C ARG A 121 -9.46 7.32 -0.97
N ALA A 122 -9.97 7.84 0.15
CA ALA A 122 -9.30 8.93 0.82
C ALA A 122 -7.91 8.51 1.30
N ALA A 123 -7.81 7.31 1.85
CA ALA A 123 -6.52 6.81 2.32
C ALA A 123 -5.54 6.65 1.17
N VAL A 124 -6.01 6.07 0.07
CA VAL A 124 -5.13 5.86 -1.09
C VAL A 124 -4.68 7.21 -1.66
N ASN A 125 -5.59 8.18 -1.73
CA ASN A 125 -5.22 9.49 -2.24
C ASN A 125 -4.18 10.17 -1.35
N GLN A 126 -4.27 10.00 -0.04
CA GLN A 126 -3.26 10.54 0.84
C GLN A 126 -1.91 9.88 0.61
N LEU A 127 -1.91 8.58 0.38
CA LEU A 127 -0.67 7.87 0.14
C LEU A 127 -0.06 8.24 -1.21
N LEU A 128 -0.90 8.51 -2.19
CA LEU A 128 -0.37 8.95 -3.49
C LEU A 128 0.34 10.29 -3.38
N ALA A 129 -0.15 11.16 -2.53
CA ALA A 129 0.50 12.44 -2.33
C ALA A 129 1.90 12.27 -1.75
N ILE A 130 2.10 11.25 -0.93
CA ILE A 130 3.40 10.95 -0.39
C ILE A 130 4.30 10.35 -1.47
N SER A 131 3.74 9.40 -2.23
CA SER A 131 4.50 8.66 -3.20
C SER A 131 4.88 9.49 -4.41
N ARG A 132 4.02 10.50 -4.81
CA ARG A 132 4.19 11.15 -6.04
C ARG A 132 5.42 11.93 -6.08
N PRO A 133 6.25 11.73 -6.98
CA PRO A 133 7.42 12.51 -7.08
C PRO A 133 7.05 13.87 -7.54
N SER A 134 7.84 14.77 -7.20
CA SER A 134 7.51 16.02 -7.62
C SER A 134 7.81 16.13 -9.01
N PHE A 135 6.96 16.68 -9.76
CA PHE A 135 7.13 16.80 -11.05
C PHE A 135 7.99 17.74 -11.33
N GLY A 136 8.46 17.65 -12.00
CA GLY A 136 9.26 18.49 -12.29
C GLY A 136 10.13 18.55 -11.45
N GLY A 137 10.07 18.17 -10.98
CA GLY A 137 10.67 18.16 -10.37
C GLY A 137 11.46 18.03 -10.12
N SER A 138 11.56 18.22 -10.33
CA SER A 138 12.22 18.17 -10.15
C SER A 138 12.56 17.91 -9.25
N GLY A 139 12.12 17.61 -9.22
CA GLY A 139 12.33 17.19 -8.53
C GLY A 139 13.07 17.44 -7.51
N ASN A 140 12.91 17.85 -6.93
CA ASN A 140 13.57 18.13 -5.99
C ASN A 140 13.72 17.12 -5.16
N PRO A 141 14.43 16.52 -5.38
CA PRO A 141 14.66 15.41 -4.74
C PRO A 141 14.95 15.62 -3.44
N ALA A 142 15.58 16.47 -3.33
CA ALA A 142 15.96 16.65 -2.15
C ALA A 142 14.93 16.66 -1.37
N ALA A 143 14.07 17.02 -1.93
CA ALA A 143 13.08 17.15 -1.23
C ALA A 143 12.81 15.95 -0.71
N ARG A 144 13.40 15.20 -0.76
CA ARG A 144 13.05 14.17 -0.30
C ARG A 144 13.73 13.79 0.55
#